data_95d65d6ee0507bb39908d42aa295198f
#
_entry.id   95d65d6ee0507bb39908d42aa295198f
#
_cell.length_a   1.000
_cell.length_b   1.000
_cell.length_c   1.000
_cell.angle_alpha   90.00
_cell.angle_beta   90.00
_cell.angle_gamma   90.00
#
_symmetry.space_group_name_H-M   'P 1'
#
loop_
_entity.id
_entity.type
_entity.pdbx_description
1 polymer ?
#
loop_
_entity_poly.entity_id
_entity_poly.type
_entity_poly.pdbx_seq_one_letter_code
_entity_poly.pdbx_strand_id
1 'polypeptide(L)'
;MAKAAPKTTRTKASVAAFIAAVENDMRRKDAKAVDKMYREITGEKPAMWGPSIIGYGEYESPTGAWPRAGFSPRKANLVLYVLADYQGRDALLKKLGKHKTGKACLYINTLADVDEAVLRELIARCWKYMQAKYD
;
A
#
# COMPACT_ATOMS: atom_id res chain seq x y z
N MET A 1 -6.70 -25.90 -20.03
CA MET A 1 -7.49 -25.24 -19.02
C MET A 1 -6.99 -23.82 -18.84
N ALA A 2 -7.88 -22.88 -18.84
CA ALA A 2 -7.50 -21.50 -18.62
C ALA A 2 -6.90 -21.33 -17.22
N LYS A 3 -5.89 -20.50 -17.08
CA LYS A 3 -5.39 -20.13 -15.77
C LYS A 3 -6.52 -19.50 -14.96
N ALA A 4 -6.61 -19.86 -13.70
CA ALA A 4 -7.50 -19.16 -12.80
C ALA A 4 -7.10 -17.67 -12.75
N ALA A 5 -8.06 -16.79 -12.85
CA ALA A 5 -7.81 -15.37 -12.68
C ALA A 5 -7.27 -15.11 -11.27
N PRO A 6 -6.38 -14.13 -11.09
CA PRO A 6 -5.97 -13.74 -9.73
C PRO A 6 -7.22 -13.41 -8.91
N LYS A 7 -7.21 -13.80 -7.65
CA LYS A 7 -8.31 -13.47 -6.73
C LYS A 7 -8.44 -11.96 -6.53
N THR A 8 -7.33 -11.25 -6.62
CA THR A 8 -7.29 -9.79 -6.47
C THR A 8 -7.11 -9.18 -7.86
N THR A 9 -8.12 -8.48 -8.34
CA THR A 9 -8.09 -7.78 -9.62
C THR A 9 -8.56 -6.34 -9.42
N ARG A 10 -8.13 -5.47 -10.33
CA ARG A 10 -8.59 -4.09 -10.34
C ARG A 10 -10.08 -4.02 -10.61
N THR A 11 -10.79 -3.19 -9.83
CA THR A 11 -12.24 -3.01 -9.98
C THR A 11 -12.56 -1.55 -10.25
N LYS A 12 -13.83 -1.27 -10.58
CA LYS A 12 -14.32 0.10 -10.78
C LYS A 12 -14.95 0.68 -9.51
N ALA A 13 -14.82 -0.01 -8.38
CA ALA A 13 -15.38 0.47 -7.12
C ALA A 13 -14.73 1.80 -6.70
N SER A 14 -15.49 2.62 -6.00
CA SER A 14 -15.01 3.93 -5.55
C SER A 14 -14.07 3.80 -4.34
N VAL A 15 -12.84 4.28 -4.48
CA VAL A 15 -11.87 4.36 -3.40
C VAL A 15 -12.38 5.30 -2.30
N ALA A 16 -12.94 6.45 -2.68
CA ALA A 16 -13.47 7.42 -1.72
C ALA A 16 -14.58 6.81 -0.89
N ALA A 17 -15.49 6.06 -1.51
CA ALA A 17 -16.57 5.39 -0.81
C ALA A 17 -16.04 4.30 0.12
N PHE A 18 -15.03 3.55 -0.32
CA PHE A 18 -14.41 2.51 0.50
C PHE A 18 -13.79 3.11 1.76
N ILE A 19 -13.01 4.19 1.63
CA ILE A 19 -12.39 4.85 2.78
C ILE A 19 -13.47 5.43 3.70
N ALA A 20 -14.50 6.07 3.14
CA ALA A 20 -15.59 6.65 3.93
C ALA A 20 -16.34 5.58 4.75
N ALA A 21 -16.34 4.34 4.28
CA ALA A 21 -17.01 3.23 4.97
C ALA A 21 -16.16 2.58 6.06
N VAL A 22 -14.92 3.00 6.26
CA VAL A 22 -14.08 2.50 7.36
C VAL A 22 -14.71 2.96 8.68
N GLU A 23 -15.11 2.01 9.52
CA GLU A 23 -15.89 2.29 10.71
C GLU A 23 -15.13 3.03 11.80
N ASN A 24 -13.89 2.63 12.06
CA ASN A 24 -13.06 3.25 13.08
C ASN A 24 -12.58 4.63 12.61
N ASP A 25 -12.89 5.67 13.37
CA ASP A 25 -12.59 7.06 13.02
C ASP A 25 -11.09 7.30 12.82
N MET A 26 -10.26 6.77 13.71
CA MET A 26 -8.81 6.91 13.61
C MET A 26 -8.29 6.20 12.36
N ARG A 27 -8.76 4.98 12.11
CA ARG A 27 -8.37 4.20 10.94
C ARG A 27 -8.77 4.91 9.65
N ARG A 28 -9.96 5.51 9.64
CA ARG A 28 -10.45 6.26 8.48
C ARG A 28 -9.59 7.49 8.20
N LYS A 29 -9.25 8.25 9.24
CA LYS A 29 -8.36 9.41 9.09
C LYS A 29 -6.99 9.00 8.59
N ASP A 30 -6.44 7.93 9.16
CA ASP A 30 -5.14 7.40 8.73
C ASP A 30 -5.17 6.92 7.28
N ALA A 31 -6.26 6.27 6.87
CA ALA A 31 -6.43 5.82 5.48
C ALA A 31 -6.42 7.00 4.51
N LYS A 32 -7.10 8.10 4.85
CA LYS A 32 -7.09 9.32 4.05
C LYS A 32 -5.69 9.91 3.94
N ALA A 33 -4.95 9.94 5.04
CA ALA A 33 -3.59 10.48 5.08
C ALA A 33 -2.64 9.61 4.25
N VAL A 34 -2.74 8.29 4.35
CA VAL A 34 -1.91 7.36 3.57
C VAL A 34 -2.23 7.46 2.09
N ASP A 35 -3.51 7.55 1.71
CA ASP A 35 -3.91 7.78 0.33
C ASP A 35 -3.25 9.04 -0.24
N LYS A 36 -3.28 10.13 0.53
CA LYS A 36 -2.63 11.39 0.11
C LYS A 36 -1.13 11.21 -0.09
N MET A 37 -0.44 10.51 0.81
CA MET A 37 0.98 10.22 0.68
C MET A 37 1.29 9.45 -0.61
N TYR A 38 0.53 8.40 -0.90
CA TYR A 38 0.72 7.61 -2.11
C TYR A 38 0.47 8.43 -3.37
N ARG A 39 -0.58 9.25 -3.39
CA ARG A 39 -0.86 10.11 -4.55
C ARG A 39 0.27 11.11 -4.81
N GLU A 40 0.78 11.71 -3.75
CA GLU A 40 1.86 12.69 -3.85
C GLU A 40 3.17 12.04 -4.32
N ILE A 41 3.47 10.86 -3.82
CA ILE A 41 4.72 10.16 -4.12
C ILE A 41 4.69 9.51 -5.49
N THR A 42 3.58 8.84 -5.84
CA THR A 42 3.50 8.06 -7.07
C THR A 42 2.99 8.86 -8.27
N GLY A 43 2.24 9.93 -8.02
CA GLY A 43 1.56 10.67 -9.09
C GLY A 43 0.40 9.91 -9.71
N GLU A 44 0.02 8.76 -9.15
CA GLU A 44 -1.03 7.91 -9.68
C GLU A 44 -2.34 8.09 -8.93
N LYS A 45 -3.46 7.88 -9.62
CA LYS A 45 -4.78 7.84 -8.99
C LYS A 45 -4.99 6.46 -8.36
N PRO A 46 -5.62 6.40 -7.17
CA PRO A 46 -5.93 5.11 -6.56
C PRO A 46 -7.04 4.36 -7.30
N ALA A 47 -6.99 3.05 -7.21
CA ALA A 47 -8.05 2.17 -7.67
C ALA A 47 -8.24 1.05 -6.66
N MET A 48 -9.44 0.49 -6.60
CA MET A 48 -9.67 -0.68 -5.76
C MET A 48 -9.16 -1.93 -6.46
N TRP A 49 -8.50 -2.78 -5.67
CA TRP A 49 -8.03 -4.09 -6.10
C TRP A 49 -8.62 -5.12 -5.15
N GLY A 50 -9.50 -5.98 -5.66
CA GLY A 50 -10.27 -6.87 -4.82
C GLY A 50 -11.18 -6.08 -3.88
N PRO A 51 -11.59 -6.69 -2.75
CA PRO A 51 -12.55 -6.05 -1.85
C PRO A 51 -11.97 -5.03 -0.89
N SER A 52 -10.63 -4.99 -0.70
CA SER A 52 -10.08 -4.22 0.41
C SER A 52 -8.70 -3.58 0.16
N ILE A 53 -8.14 -3.69 -1.03
CA ILE A 53 -6.83 -3.12 -1.34
C ILE A 53 -6.99 -1.86 -2.18
N ILE A 54 -6.35 -0.78 -1.74
CA ILE A 54 -6.26 0.46 -2.52
C ILE A 54 -4.90 0.43 -3.20
N GLY A 55 -4.88 0.43 -4.54
CA GLY A 55 -3.66 0.29 -5.32
C GLY A 55 -3.35 1.49 -6.20
N TYR A 56 -2.07 1.66 -6.53
CA TYR A 56 -1.54 2.77 -7.30
C TYR A 56 -0.63 2.22 -8.41
N GLY A 57 -0.98 2.56 -9.65
CA GLY A 57 -0.29 2.00 -10.80
C GLY A 57 -0.53 0.50 -10.94
N GLU A 58 0.06 -0.10 -11.95
CA GLU A 58 -0.02 -1.55 -12.12
C GLU A 58 1.17 -2.06 -12.92
N TYR A 59 1.44 -3.35 -12.79
CA TYR A 59 2.47 -4.02 -13.57
C TYR A 59 1.98 -5.42 -13.94
N GLU A 60 2.53 -5.98 -15.02
CA GLU A 60 2.23 -7.34 -15.41
C GLU A 60 3.15 -8.32 -14.69
N SER A 61 2.54 -9.29 -14.03
CA SER A 61 3.25 -10.40 -13.38
C SER A 61 2.90 -11.71 -14.07
N PRO A 62 3.59 -12.82 -13.76
CA PRO A 62 3.22 -14.12 -14.31
C PRO A 62 1.79 -14.54 -14.02
N THR A 63 1.15 -13.97 -12.97
CA THR A 63 -0.22 -14.29 -12.59
C THR A 63 -1.23 -13.23 -13.02
N GLY A 64 -0.80 -12.20 -13.76
CA GLY A 64 -1.67 -11.13 -14.25
C GLY A 64 -1.27 -9.77 -13.75
N ALA A 65 -2.15 -8.79 -13.89
CA ALA A 65 -1.90 -7.43 -13.45
C ALA A 65 -2.01 -7.29 -11.92
N TRP A 66 -1.06 -6.57 -11.33
CA TRP A 66 -1.03 -6.28 -9.90
C TRP A 66 -0.75 -4.80 -9.67
N PRO A 67 -1.18 -4.22 -8.53
CA PRO A 67 -0.81 -2.84 -8.21
C PRO A 67 0.68 -2.75 -7.89
N ARG A 68 1.33 -1.69 -8.36
CA ARG A 68 2.75 -1.44 -8.04
C ARG A 68 2.95 -1.04 -6.60
N ALA A 69 1.99 -0.34 -6.03
CA ALA A 69 2.00 0.10 -4.64
C ALA A 69 0.58 0.04 -4.12
N GLY A 70 0.44 -0.04 -2.81
CA GLY A 70 -0.90 -0.09 -2.26
C GLY A 70 -0.91 -0.22 -0.76
N PHE A 71 -2.12 -0.12 -0.21
CA PHE A 71 -2.35 -0.34 1.21
C PHE A 71 -3.78 -0.82 1.43
N SER A 72 -4.02 -1.33 2.63
CA SER A 72 -5.36 -1.81 3.03
C SER A 72 -5.64 -1.38 4.47
N PRO A 73 -6.66 -0.52 4.69
CA PRO A 73 -7.09 -0.18 6.05
C PRO A 73 -8.00 -1.28 6.59
N ARG A 74 -7.42 -2.21 7.34
CA ARG A 74 -8.14 -3.35 7.91
C ARG A 74 -8.56 -3.06 9.34
N LYS A 75 -9.47 -3.88 9.89
CA LYS A 75 -9.94 -3.73 11.26
C LYS A 75 -8.81 -3.81 12.28
N ALA A 76 -7.92 -4.79 12.11
CA ALA A 76 -6.84 -5.04 13.08
C ALA A 76 -5.68 -4.06 12.93
N ASN A 77 -5.39 -3.61 11.72
CA ASN A 77 -4.26 -2.74 11.45
C ASN A 77 -4.36 -2.09 10.07
N LEU A 78 -3.45 -1.15 9.85
CA LEU A 78 -3.23 -0.54 8.55
C LEU A 78 -2.09 -1.32 7.89
N VAL A 79 -2.35 -1.91 6.73
CA VAL A 79 -1.37 -2.73 6.01
C VAL A 79 -0.86 -1.96 4.80
N LEU A 80 0.46 -1.78 4.71
CA LEU A 80 1.08 -1.13 3.55
C LEU A 80 1.98 -2.14 2.83
N TYR A 81 1.86 -2.19 1.52
CA TYR A 81 2.63 -3.10 0.67
C TYR A 81 3.89 -2.39 0.17
N VAL A 82 4.84 -2.16 1.08
CA VAL A 82 6.02 -1.31 0.83
C VAL A 82 7.35 -2.02 1.10
N LEU A 83 7.34 -3.33 1.32
CA LEU A 83 8.54 -4.07 1.71
C LEU A 83 9.11 -4.97 0.61
N ALA A 84 9.25 -4.42 -0.60
CA ALA A 84 10.05 -5.07 -1.64
C ALA A 84 11.54 -5.05 -1.25
N ASP A 85 12.40 -5.72 -2.00
CA ASP A 85 13.81 -5.92 -1.64
C ASP A 85 14.73 -4.75 -2.05
N TYR A 86 14.29 -3.53 -1.84
CA TYR A 86 15.12 -2.38 -2.17
C TYR A 86 16.16 -2.11 -1.09
N GLN A 87 17.25 -1.48 -1.50
CA GLN A 87 18.36 -1.16 -0.62
C GLN A 87 17.94 -0.10 0.41
N GLY A 88 18.38 -0.28 1.67
CA GLY A 88 18.10 0.68 2.73
C GLY A 88 16.80 0.44 3.47
N ARG A 89 16.00 -0.52 3.04
CA ARG A 89 14.71 -0.84 3.67
C ARG A 89 14.83 -1.10 5.18
N ASP A 90 15.75 -1.97 5.56
CA ASP A 90 15.87 -2.37 6.97
C ASP A 90 16.34 -1.23 7.87
N ALA A 91 17.20 -0.37 7.34
CA ALA A 91 17.65 0.82 8.07
C ALA A 91 16.49 1.80 8.30
N LEU A 92 15.62 1.97 7.31
CA LEU A 92 14.43 2.80 7.44
C LEU A 92 13.44 2.22 8.45
N LEU A 93 13.25 0.91 8.43
CA LEU A 93 12.35 0.24 9.37
C LEU A 93 12.79 0.44 10.82
N LYS A 94 14.08 0.47 11.09
CA LYS A 94 14.61 0.73 12.43
C LYS A 94 14.27 2.14 12.94
N LYS A 95 14.08 3.09 12.05
CA LYS A 95 13.74 4.48 12.39
C LYS A 95 12.24 4.77 12.38
N LEU A 96 11.44 3.82 11.88
CA LEU A 96 10.01 4.06 11.63
C LEU A 96 9.20 4.27 12.89
N GLY A 97 9.44 3.49 13.92
CA GLY A 97 8.63 3.47 15.12
C GLY A 97 7.93 2.13 15.29
N LYS A 98 6.82 2.12 16.01
CA LYS A 98 6.11 0.89 16.34
C LYS A 98 5.42 0.28 15.11
N HIS A 99 5.84 -0.93 14.74
CA HIS A 99 5.29 -1.65 13.60
C HIS A 99 5.58 -3.13 13.69
N LYS A 100 4.95 -3.90 12.80
CA LYS A 100 5.27 -5.30 12.57
C LYS A 100 5.45 -5.50 11.07
N THR A 101 6.12 -6.56 10.68
CA THR A 101 6.37 -6.86 9.27
C THR A 101 5.97 -8.29 8.92
N GLY A 102 5.50 -8.50 7.70
CA GLY A 102 5.34 -9.78 7.05
C GLY A 102 6.28 -9.85 5.85
N LYS A 103 6.02 -10.75 4.90
CA LYS A 103 6.88 -10.93 3.72
C LYS A 103 7.07 -9.63 2.91
N ALA A 104 5.97 -8.99 2.54
CA ALA A 104 6.00 -7.76 1.75
C ALA A 104 5.14 -6.68 2.40
N CYS A 105 4.65 -6.94 3.61
CA CYS A 105 3.66 -6.11 4.27
C CYS A 105 4.22 -5.45 5.51
N LEU A 106 3.91 -4.17 5.65
CA LEU A 106 4.17 -3.39 6.85
C LEU A 106 2.84 -3.21 7.59
N TYR A 107 2.80 -3.58 8.86
CA TYR A 107 1.60 -3.48 9.69
C TYR A 107 1.77 -2.38 10.73
N ILE A 108 0.86 -1.41 10.71
CA ILE A 108 0.86 -0.26 11.61
C ILE A 108 -0.51 -0.16 12.27
N ASN A 109 -0.56 0.10 13.57
CA ASN A 109 -1.82 0.31 14.26
C ASN A 109 -2.37 1.72 13.97
N THR A 110 -1.52 2.74 14.10
CA THR A 110 -1.91 4.11 13.81
C THR A 110 -0.71 4.89 13.28
N LEU A 111 -0.95 5.89 12.45
CA LEU A 111 0.11 6.75 11.93
C LEU A 111 0.85 7.50 13.05
N ALA A 112 0.18 7.76 14.17
CA ALA A 112 0.81 8.40 15.32
C ALA A 112 1.96 7.58 15.91
N ASP A 113 1.99 6.26 15.67
CA ASP A 113 3.04 5.37 16.16
C ASP A 113 4.33 5.44 15.35
N VAL A 114 4.32 6.08 14.18
CA VAL A 114 5.45 6.03 13.25
C VAL A 114 5.89 7.42 12.84
N ASP A 115 7.14 7.50 12.37
CA ASP A 115 7.69 8.72 11.77
C ASP A 115 7.19 8.83 10.33
N GLU A 116 6.38 9.85 10.07
CA GLU A 116 5.75 10.04 8.75
C GLU A 116 6.79 10.25 7.65
N ALA A 117 7.88 10.98 7.92
CA ALA A 117 8.93 11.20 6.93
C ALA A 117 9.61 9.89 6.55
N VAL A 118 9.84 9.00 7.51
CA VAL A 118 10.41 7.68 7.26
C VAL A 118 9.43 6.83 6.46
N LEU A 119 8.15 6.89 6.81
CA LEU A 119 7.11 6.16 6.07
C LEU A 119 7.04 6.61 4.61
N ARG A 120 7.09 7.91 4.36
CA ARG A 120 7.11 8.46 3.00
C ARG A 120 8.33 7.97 2.22
N GLU A 121 9.47 7.88 2.87
CA GLU A 121 10.69 7.37 2.24
C GLU A 121 10.57 5.89 1.87
N LEU A 122 9.96 5.08 2.73
CA LEU A 122 9.69 3.67 2.44
C LEU A 122 8.78 3.53 1.21
N ILE A 123 7.72 4.32 1.15
CA ILE A 123 6.79 4.32 0.01
C ILE A 123 7.53 4.72 -1.28
N ALA A 124 8.31 5.79 -1.22
CA ALA A 124 9.03 6.33 -2.38
C ALA A 124 10.07 5.34 -2.92
N ARG A 125 10.86 4.73 -2.04
CA ARG A 125 11.88 3.76 -2.44
C ARG A 125 11.27 2.50 -3.02
N CYS A 126 10.20 2.02 -2.42
CA CYS A 126 9.49 0.85 -2.94
C CYS A 126 8.93 1.15 -4.34
N TRP A 127 8.33 2.31 -4.52
CA TRP A 127 7.79 2.74 -5.81
C TRP A 127 8.87 2.77 -6.89
N LYS A 128 10.03 3.38 -6.62
CA LYS A 128 11.15 3.44 -7.56
C LYS A 128 11.68 2.05 -7.88
N TYR A 129 11.80 1.19 -6.87
CA TYR A 129 12.24 -0.18 -7.05
C TYR A 129 11.30 -0.94 -7.99
N MET A 130 10.00 -0.82 -7.78
CA MET A 130 9.00 -1.48 -8.62
C MET A 130 9.01 -0.95 -10.05
N GLN A 131 9.21 0.35 -10.24
CA GLN A 131 9.36 0.93 -11.57
C GLN A 131 10.59 0.37 -12.29
N ALA A 132 11.73 0.31 -11.61
CA ALA A 132 12.98 -0.20 -12.19
C ALA A 132 12.87 -1.68 -12.54
N LYS A 133 12.15 -2.45 -11.74
CA LYS A 133 12.04 -3.91 -11.93
C LYS A 133 11.06 -4.30 -13.04
N TYR A 134 9.99 -3.54 -13.22
CA TYR A 134 8.87 -3.92 -14.08
C TYR A 134 8.57 -2.95 -15.23
N ASP A 135 9.40 -1.97 -15.46
CA ASP A 135 9.26 -1.06 -16.62
C ASP A 135 10.16 -1.45 -17.77
#